data_df31e921217598191fb4c21391a3bf32
#
_entry.id   df31e921217598191fb4c21391a3bf32
#
_cell.length_a   1.000
_cell.length_b   1.000
_cell.length_c   1.000
_cell.angle_alpha   90.00
_cell.angle_beta   90.00
_cell.angle_gamma   90.00
#
_symmetry.space_group_name_H-M   'P 1'
#
loop_
_entity.id
_entity.type
_entity.pdbx_description
1 polymer ?
#
loop_
_entity_poly.entity_id
_entity_poly.type
_entity_poly.pdbx_seq_one_letter_code
_entity_poly.pdbx_strand_id
1 'polypeptide(L)'
;MNLTQTAVINGHDIKNMLLGAYAAFAAGYRQIDELNVFPVPDGDTGTNMMRTMEAVHRALLPLDTDSAAEVGAAAAKSAIMGARGNSGVILSQLLRGIGRGLAGKARVTGNELGKAFQFGILYAYRSVAKPVEGTILTVARGIAKEAYHAVRRGEDFTEILTEAIAGGKKELARTPELLPALKAAGVVDAGGQGLIVFLQGCLNGLLGKNLPEEDEQHIPVNKIAALPAEEVDLTNPYCTEFIVKNTAVDDKTVRAALAPLGNSLIVAAMDDVVKVHIHTANPGAVLQQALEWGTLHDIKIDNMAEQHEHRVFSAAAVQQPAPKKEGTGLVSVAAGSGIAQIMLAQGVDEIISGGQSMNPPVEEFVHAIENGAYSKYIILPNNKNIVLAAQQAQKLLGANRVSYVPTINLAQGIAAVLAFDSSQTMEENVAAMTEAAQSAHCAAVSIAVRDSVVGGLPIIKGDYIGLLENKIVCTGSGLNEAAVGAVQKAGTHWELLTLYYGSDITENEAQSAAAELEKLCPGAEVQVLEGAQPLYPLIITLE
;
A
#
# COMPACT_ATOMS: atom_id res chain seq x y z
N MET A 1 -21.18 4.71 33.69
CA MET A 1 -21.65 6.07 33.40
C MET A 1 -22.63 5.97 32.25
N ASN A 2 -23.87 6.39 32.40
CA ASN A 2 -24.86 6.34 31.33
C ASN A 2 -24.48 7.36 30.24
N LEU A 3 -23.98 6.90 29.08
CA LEU A 3 -23.56 7.71 27.92
C LEU A 3 -24.73 8.28 27.09
N THR A 4 -25.96 8.22 27.59
CA THR A 4 -27.19 8.55 26.86
C THR A 4 -27.53 10.05 26.79
N GLN A 5 -26.63 10.97 27.17
CA GLN A 5 -26.88 12.43 27.09
C GLN A 5 -25.57 13.26 26.97
N THR A 6 -24.56 12.81 26.24
CA THR A 6 -23.36 13.63 26.05
C THR A 6 -23.62 14.68 24.96
N ALA A 7 -23.90 15.92 25.37
CA ALA A 7 -24.09 17.05 24.43
C ALA A 7 -22.78 17.41 23.66
N VAL A 8 -21.64 16.92 24.12
CA VAL A 8 -20.30 17.18 23.54
C VAL A 8 -19.37 15.99 23.78
N ILE A 9 -18.50 15.73 22.83
CA ILE A 9 -17.37 14.78 22.93
C ILE A 9 -16.04 15.54 22.97
N ASN A 10 -15.02 14.96 23.59
CA ASN A 10 -13.70 15.54 23.76
C ASN A 10 -12.64 14.78 22.97
N GLY A 11 -11.34 15.12 23.16
CA GLY A 11 -10.23 14.47 22.49
C GLY A 11 -10.10 12.98 22.81
N HIS A 12 -10.34 12.57 24.05
CA HIS A 12 -10.30 11.16 24.46
C HIS A 12 -11.40 10.34 23.77
N ASP A 13 -12.61 10.89 23.64
CA ASP A 13 -13.71 10.22 22.95
C ASP A 13 -13.37 10.01 21.46
N ILE A 14 -12.82 11.04 20.79
CA ILE A 14 -12.40 10.94 19.38
C ILE A 14 -11.23 9.97 19.23
N LYS A 15 -10.25 9.98 20.14
CA LYS A 15 -9.17 9.00 20.18
C LYS A 15 -9.74 7.59 20.27
N ASN A 16 -10.64 7.33 21.20
CA ASN A 16 -11.28 6.02 21.37
C ASN A 16 -12.05 5.58 20.12
N MET A 17 -12.76 6.49 19.46
CA MET A 17 -13.41 6.22 18.17
C MET A 17 -12.40 5.73 17.12
N LEU A 18 -11.28 6.42 16.97
CA LEU A 18 -10.26 6.09 15.95
C LEU A 18 -9.49 4.80 16.29
N LEU A 19 -9.23 4.54 17.57
CA LEU A 19 -8.65 3.27 18.02
C LEU A 19 -9.62 2.09 17.78
N GLY A 20 -10.90 2.30 18.03
CA GLY A 20 -11.96 1.32 17.71
C GLY A 20 -12.07 1.06 16.21
N ALA A 21 -11.89 2.09 15.36
CA ALA A 21 -11.84 1.93 13.92
C ALA A 21 -10.66 1.06 13.47
N TYR A 22 -9.47 1.28 14.04
CA TYR A 22 -8.30 0.41 13.77
C TYR A 22 -8.58 -1.04 14.18
N ALA A 23 -9.12 -1.27 15.37
CA ALA A 23 -9.45 -2.62 15.84
C ALA A 23 -10.44 -3.34 14.91
N ALA A 24 -11.46 -2.62 14.40
CA ALA A 24 -12.41 -3.17 13.44
C ALA A 24 -11.75 -3.55 12.11
N PHE A 25 -10.82 -2.73 11.61
CA PHE A 25 -10.02 -3.08 10.42
C PHE A 25 -9.11 -4.28 10.67
N ALA A 26 -8.39 -4.32 11.79
CA ALA A 26 -7.50 -5.44 12.12
C ALA A 26 -8.24 -6.77 12.14
N ALA A 27 -9.51 -6.77 12.59
CA ALA A 27 -10.36 -7.95 12.62
C ALA A 27 -10.96 -8.33 11.25
N GLY A 28 -11.19 -7.36 10.34
CA GLY A 28 -12.02 -7.57 9.16
C GLY A 28 -11.39 -7.22 7.81
N TYR A 29 -10.13 -6.80 7.72
CA TYR A 29 -9.53 -6.32 6.45
C TYR A 29 -9.51 -7.37 5.34
N ARG A 30 -9.31 -8.66 5.66
CA ARG A 30 -9.28 -9.74 4.66
C ARG A 30 -10.62 -9.91 3.95
N GLN A 31 -11.73 -9.73 4.68
CA GLN A 31 -13.08 -9.79 4.10
C GLN A 31 -13.31 -8.63 3.12
N ILE A 32 -12.69 -7.47 3.36
CA ILE A 32 -12.72 -6.33 2.44
C ILE A 32 -11.86 -6.62 1.21
N ASP A 33 -10.71 -7.25 1.36
CA ASP A 33 -9.84 -7.66 0.26
C ASP A 33 -10.55 -8.63 -0.69
N GLU A 34 -11.37 -9.55 -0.17
CA GLU A 34 -12.17 -10.49 -0.95
C GLU A 34 -13.21 -9.80 -1.85
N LEU A 35 -13.66 -8.59 -1.50
CA LEU A 35 -14.61 -7.80 -2.31
C LEU A 35 -13.92 -6.99 -3.42
N ASN A 36 -12.59 -6.87 -3.40
CA ASN A 36 -11.87 -5.97 -4.28
C ASN A 36 -11.81 -6.50 -5.73
N VAL A 37 -12.66 -5.93 -6.60
CA VAL A 37 -12.70 -6.24 -8.04
C VAL A 37 -12.58 -4.99 -8.91
N PHE A 38 -12.56 -3.79 -8.33
CA PHE A 38 -12.47 -2.51 -9.02
C PHE A 38 -11.64 -1.50 -8.21
N PRO A 39 -10.83 -0.64 -8.84
CA PRO A 39 -10.55 -0.55 -10.29
C PRO A 39 -9.64 -1.67 -10.81
N VAL A 40 -8.94 -2.37 -9.92
CA VAL A 40 -8.06 -3.51 -10.21
C VAL A 40 -8.40 -4.61 -9.21
N PRO A 41 -8.56 -5.87 -9.62
CA PRO A 41 -8.87 -6.98 -8.72
C PRO A 41 -7.62 -7.54 -8.03
N ASP A 42 -6.84 -6.68 -7.37
CA ASP A 42 -5.58 -7.01 -6.69
C ASP A 42 -5.76 -7.47 -5.24
N GLY A 43 -6.99 -7.38 -4.69
CA GLY A 43 -7.32 -7.92 -3.38
C GLY A 43 -6.61 -7.22 -2.21
N ASP A 44 -6.30 -5.92 -2.33
CA ASP A 44 -5.49 -5.19 -1.35
C ASP A 44 -6.20 -4.00 -0.67
N THR A 45 -7.46 -3.73 -1.02
CA THR A 45 -8.23 -2.58 -0.51
C THR A 45 -8.31 -2.56 1.01
N GLY A 46 -8.68 -3.66 1.64
CA GLY A 46 -8.77 -3.80 3.09
C GLY A 46 -7.41 -3.67 3.76
N THR A 47 -6.39 -4.31 3.19
CA THR A 47 -4.99 -4.23 3.63
C THR A 47 -4.48 -2.80 3.59
N ASN A 48 -4.70 -2.05 2.52
CA ASN A 48 -4.28 -0.66 2.38
C ASN A 48 -4.97 0.27 3.38
N MET A 49 -6.29 0.09 3.60
CA MET A 49 -7.03 0.86 4.59
C MET A 49 -6.59 0.53 6.02
N MET A 50 -6.39 -0.75 6.35
CA MET A 50 -5.91 -1.20 7.65
C MET A 50 -4.53 -0.62 7.95
N ARG A 51 -3.57 -0.71 7.02
CA ARG A 51 -2.21 -0.14 7.20
C ARG A 51 -2.23 1.39 7.33
N THR A 52 -3.13 2.07 6.64
CA THR A 52 -3.34 3.51 6.81
C THR A 52 -3.83 3.83 8.23
N MET A 53 -4.77 3.04 8.76
CA MET A 53 -5.26 3.19 10.14
C MET A 53 -4.25 2.74 11.19
N GLU A 54 -3.35 1.82 10.88
CA GLU A 54 -2.22 1.45 11.74
C GLU A 54 -1.28 2.64 12.01
N ALA A 55 -1.02 3.47 11.00
CA ALA A 55 -0.26 4.70 11.18
C ALA A 55 -0.99 5.70 12.10
N VAL A 56 -2.32 5.80 11.99
CA VAL A 56 -3.16 6.62 12.89
C VAL A 56 -3.09 6.06 14.31
N HIS A 57 -3.27 4.76 14.48
CA HIS A 57 -3.20 4.08 15.78
C HIS A 57 -1.87 4.36 16.49
N ARG A 58 -0.73 4.15 15.81
CA ARG A 58 0.60 4.41 16.37
C ARG A 58 0.80 5.87 16.80
N ALA A 59 0.25 6.82 16.06
CA ALA A 59 0.37 8.24 16.40
C ALA A 59 -0.52 8.65 17.57
N LEU A 60 -1.68 8.01 17.72
CA LEU A 60 -2.65 8.36 18.76
C LEU A 60 -2.37 7.66 20.10
N LEU A 61 -1.74 6.49 20.11
CA LEU A 61 -1.45 5.76 21.36
C LEU A 61 -0.79 6.65 22.43
N PRO A 62 0.36 7.33 22.15
CA PRO A 62 1.05 8.14 23.15
C PRO A 62 0.38 9.50 23.40
N LEU A 63 -0.63 9.87 22.60
CA LEU A 63 -1.25 11.19 22.69
C LEU A 63 -2.27 11.22 23.83
N ASP A 64 -1.99 12.02 24.86
CA ASP A 64 -2.87 12.25 25.99
C ASP A 64 -3.35 13.70 25.96
N THR A 65 -4.57 13.95 25.48
CA THR A 65 -5.12 15.28 25.32
C THR A 65 -6.66 15.26 25.29
N ASP A 66 -7.27 16.24 25.94
CA ASP A 66 -8.71 16.49 25.86
C ASP A 66 -9.12 17.27 24.61
N SER A 67 -8.16 17.73 23.81
CA SER A 67 -8.40 18.56 22.63
C SER A 67 -8.80 17.72 21.41
N ALA A 68 -10.05 17.85 20.98
CA ALA A 68 -10.53 17.25 19.73
C ALA A 68 -9.71 17.70 18.50
N ALA A 69 -9.27 18.96 18.49
CA ALA A 69 -8.45 19.51 17.42
C ALA A 69 -7.07 18.85 17.33
N GLU A 70 -6.41 18.59 18.46
CA GLU A 70 -5.09 17.93 18.47
C GLU A 70 -5.19 16.49 18.01
N VAL A 71 -6.17 15.73 18.49
CA VAL A 71 -6.43 14.35 18.05
C VAL A 71 -6.74 14.32 16.55
N GLY A 72 -7.64 15.20 16.08
CA GLY A 72 -7.97 15.30 14.66
C GLY A 72 -6.79 15.65 13.77
N ALA A 73 -5.92 16.57 14.22
CA ALA A 73 -4.71 16.96 13.49
C ALA A 73 -3.67 15.82 13.43
N ALA A 74 -3.44 15.13 14.56
CA ALA A 74 -2.54 13.99 14.65
C ALA A 74 -3.03 12.83 13.75
N ALA A 75 -4.32 12.51 13.80
CA ALA A 75 -4.93 11.48 12.97
C ALA A 75 -4.83 11.82 11.46
N ALA A 76 -5.13 13.06 11.09
CA ALA A 76 -5.03 13.52 9.71
C ALA A 76 -3.60 13.44 9.17
N LYS A 77 -2.63 13.93 9.94
CA LYS A 77 -1.20 13.91 9.56
C LYS A 77 -0.70 12.47 9.40
N SER A 78 -0.93 11.62 10.39
CA SER A 78 -0.46 10.23 10.35
C SER A 78 -1.15 9.40 9.28
N ALA A 79 -2.46 9.59 9.05
CA ALA A 79 -3.17 8.94 7.94
C ALA A 79 -2.61 9.33 6.58
N ILE A 80 -2.29 10.62 6.35
CA ILE A 80 -1.71 11.09 5.08
C ILE A 80 -0.35 10.46 4.85
N MET A 81 0.51 10.44 5.85
CA MET A 81 1.86 9.87 5.75
C MET A 81 1.83 8.36 5.56
N GLY A 82 0.95 7.66 6.28
CA GLY A 82 0.77 6.22 6.20
C GLY A 82 -0.13 5.73 5.06
N ALA A 83 -0.70 6.64 4.25
CA ALA A 83 -1.66 6.29 3.19
C ALA A 83 -1.04 5.37 2.14
N ARG A 84 -1.71 4.25 1.86
CA ARG A 84 -1.29 3.24 0.88
C ARG A 84 -2.38 3.01 -0.17
N GLY A 85 -1.99 2.88 -1.42
CA GLY A 85 -2.90 2.67 -2.53
C GLY A 85 -4.00 3.72 -2.64
N ASN A 86 -4.93 3.53 -3.58
CA ASN A 86 -6.03 4.47 -3.80
C ASN A 86 -6.95 4.57 -2.59
N SER A 87 -7.29 3.42 -1.99
CA SER A 87 -8.24 3.33 -0.86
C SER A 87 -7.70 4.00 0.40
N GLY A 88 -6.41 3.80 0.71
CA GLY A 88 -5.75 4.44 1.84
C GLY A 88 -5.60 5.95 1.64
N VAL A 89 -5.29 6.42 0.42
CA VAL A 89 -5.24 7.87 0.12
C VAL A 89 -6.62 8.49 0.29
N ILE A 90 -7.69 7.88 -0.21
CA ILE A 90 -9.06 8.40 -0.04
C ILE A 90 -9.44 8.44 1.44
N LEU A 91 -9.18 7.38 2.21
CA LEU A 91 -9.41 7.35 3.66
C LEU A 91 -8.61 8.44 4.38
N SER A 92 -7.36 8.67 4.01
CA SER A 92 -6.54 9.73 4.59
C SER A 92 -7.10 11.13 4.33
N GLN A 93 -7.68 11.36 3.15
CA GLN A 93 -8.32 12.63 2.83
C GLN A 93 -9.66 12.81 3.55
N LEU A 94 -10.42 11.75 3.78
CA LEU A 94 -11.58 11.78 4.67
C LEU A 94 -11.17 12.22 6.08
N LEU A 95 -10.15 11.59 6.66
CA LEU A 95 -9.62 11.96 7.99
C LEU A 95 -9.06 13.38 8.02
N ARG A 96 -8.39 13.82 6.96
CA ARG A 96 -7.90 15.20 6.84
C ARG A 96 -9.05 16.21 6.86
N GLY A 97 -10.12 15.95 6.13
CA GLY A 97 -11.29 16.82 6.13
C GLY A 97 -11.99 16.85 7.49
N ILE A 98 -12.13 15.69 8.14
CA ILE A 98 -12.66 15.60 9.51
C ILE A 98 -11.78 16.41 10.46
N GLY A 99 -10.47 16.22 10.46
CA GLY A 99 -9.53 17.00 11.29
C GLY A 99 -9.62 18.51 11.03
N ARG A 100 -9.86 18.92 9.77
CA ARG A 100 -10.12 20.34 9.43
C ARG A 100 -11.41 20.86 10.07
N GLY A 101 -12.46 20.05 10.10
CA GLY A 101 -13.74 20.39 10.76
C GLY A 101 -13.63 20.50 12.28
N LEU A 102 -12.65 19.79 12.87
CA LEU A 102 -12.37 19.82 14.32
C LEU A 102 -11.38 20.94 14.72
N ALA A 103 -10.75 21.62 13.76
CA ALA A 103 -9.69 22.60 14.03
C ALA A 103 -10.17 23.70 15.01
N GLY A 104 -9.34 23.98 16.02
CA GLY A 104 -9.59 24.99 17.04
C GLY A 104 -10.60 24.58 18.13
N LYS A 105 -11.07 23.34 18.16
CA LYS A 105 -12.08 22.85 19.10
C LYS A 105 -11.46 21.93 20.15
N ALA A 106 -11.63 22.27 21.43
CA ALA A 106 -11.33 21.36 22.52
C ALA A 106 -12.38 20.25 22.61
N ARG A 107 -13.66 20.62 22.47
CA ARG A 107 -14.82 19.72 22.52
C ARG A 107 -15.69 19.94 21.29
N VAL A 108 -16.46 18.93 20.90
CA VAL A 108 -17.26 18.89 19.67
C VAL A 108 -18.69 18.56 19.97
N THR A 109 -19.61 19.32 19.42
CA THR A 109 -21.07 19.07 19.43
C THR A 109 -21.44 18.16 18.25
N GLY A 110 -22.63 17.53 18.29
CA GLY A 110 -23.15 16.73 17.17
C GLY A 110 -23.19 17.51 15.84
N ASN A 111 -23.59 18.79 15.89
CA ASN A 111 -23.60 19.66 14.70
C ASN A 111 -22.20 19.88 14.11
N GLU A 112 -21.20 20.04 14.96
CA GLU A 112 -19.80 20.21 14.52
C GLU A 112 -19.21 18.92 13.97
N LEU A 113 -19.55 17.75 14.53
CA LEU A 113 -19.18 16.45 13.99
C LEU A 113 -19.82 16.22 12.60
N GLY A 114 -21.11 16.54 12.44
CA GLY A 114 -21.78 16.46 11.14
C GLY A 114 -21.10 17.33 10.07
N LYS A 115 -20.69 18.56 10.43
CA LYS A 115 -19.89 19.42 9.55
C LYS A 115 -18.51 18.82 9.25
N ALA A 116 -17.86 18.19 10.23
CA ALA A 116 -16.57 17.54 10.03
C ALA A 116 -16.68 16.40 9.02
N PHE A 117 -17.73 15.59 9.05
CA PHE A 117 -17.99 14.58 8.02
C PHE A 117 -18.16 15.19 6.62
N GLN A 118 -18.90 16.29 6.50
CA GLN A 118 -19.06 17.00 5.23
C GLN A 118 -17.71 17.48 4.65
N PHE A 119 -16.84 18.03 5.51
CA PHE A 119 -15.47 18.36 5.11
C PHE A 119 -14.68 17.14 4.68
N GLY A 120 -14.82 16.01 5.38
CA GLY A 120 -14.19 14.73 5.01
C GLY A 120 -14.51 14.34 3.58
N ILE A 121 -15.79 14.35 3.22
CA ILE A 121 -16.25 14.00 1.87
C ILE A 121 -15.71 14.98 0.82
N LEU A 122 -15.79 16.28 1.09
CA LEU A 122 -15.29 17.30 0.17
C LEU A 122 -13.81 17.08 -0.15
N TYR A 123 -12.99 16.74 0.85
CA TYR A 123 -11.57 16.47 0.66
C TYR A 123 -11.33 15.17 -0.11
N ALA A 124 -12.10 14.12 0.16
CA ALA A 124 -12.03 12.85 -0.56
C ALA A 124 -12.36 13.03 -2.05
N TYR A 125 -13.47 13.71 -2.38
CA TYR A 125 -13.83 13.99 -3.78
C TYR A 125 -12.76 14.81 -4.51
N ARG A 126 -12.16 15.81 -3.86
CA ARG A 126 -11.11 16.65 -4.45
C ARG A 126 -9.79 15.90 -4.66
N SER A 127 -9.59 14.77 -4.01
CA SER A 127 -8.38 13.96 -4.16
C SER A 127 -8.40 13.09 -5.40
N VAL A 128 -9.57 12.84 -5.98
CA VAL A 128 -9.75 11.96 -7.14
C VAL A 128 -10.02 12.79 -8.38
N ALA A 129 -9.16 12.67 -9.40
CA ALA A 129 -9.27 13.46 -10.61
C ALA A 129 -10.57 13.20 -11.40
N LYS A 130 -11.03 11.93 -11.41
CA LYS A 130 -12.28 11.51 -12.05
C LYS A 130 -13.08 10.65 -11.07
N PRO A 131 -13.92 11.25 -10.21
CA PRO A 131 -14.78 10.49 -9.30
C PRO A 131 -15.71 9.54 -10.06
N VAL A 132 -15.79 8.30 -9.59
CA VAL A 132 -16.65 7.26 -10.17
C VAL A 132 -17.78 6.94 -9.20
N GLU A 133 -19.02 6.95 -9.68
CA GLU A 133 -20.17 6.52 -8.89
C GLU A 133 -20.17 5.00 -8.71
N GLY A 134 -20.74 4.53 -7.61
CA GLY A 134 -20.68 3.11 -7.23
C GLY A 134 -19.41 2.72 -6.48
N THR A 135 -18.64 3.70 -5.95
CA THR A 135 -17.41 3.49 -5.20
C THR A 135 -17.51 4.03 -3.78
N ILE A 136 -16.42 3.95 -3.00
CA ILE A 136 -16.25 4.53 -1.66
C ILE A 136 -16.80 5.97 -1.57
N LEU A 137 -16.70 6.77 -2.65
CA LEU A 137 -17.19 8.15 -2.68
C LEU A 137 -18.72 8.22 -2.62
N THR A 138 -19.41 7.31 -3.30
CA THR A 138 -20.89 7.20 -3.25
C THR A 138 -21.34 6.82 -1.85
N VAL A 139 -20.69 5.85 -1.22
CA VAL A 139 -20.97 5.43 0.15
C VAL A 139 -20.71 6.56 1.14
N ALA A 140 -19.57 7.26 1.00
CA ALA A 140 -19.23 8.41 1.83
C ALA A 140 -20.30 9.51 1.77
N ARG A 141 -20.84 9.78 0.59
CA ARG A 141 -21.94 10.75 0.40
C ARG A 141 -23.21 10.32 1.13
N GLY A 142 -23.58 9.03 1.09
CA GLY A 142 -24.71 8.49 1.83
C GLY A 142 -24.55 8.65 3.35
N ILE A 143 -23.36 8.34 3.85
CA ILE A 143 -22.97 8.54 5.26
C ILE A 143 -23.21 9.98 5.70
N ALA A 144 -22.67 10.94 4.96
CA ALA A 144 -22.78 12.35 5.35
C ALA A 144 -24.20 12.89 5.26
N LYS A 145 -24.96 12.41 4.28
CA LYS A 145 -26.35 12.81 4.13
C LYS A 145 -27.18 12.42 5.36
N GLU A 146 -27.08 11.17 5.79
CA GLU A 146 -27.87 10.69 6.94
C GLU A 146 -27.33 11.25 8.26
N ALA A 147 -26.00 11.38 8.42
CA ALA A 147 -25.42 12.10 9.55
C ALA A 147 -25.95 13.54 9.66
N TYR A 148 -26.05 14.26 8.54
CA TYR A 148 -26.62 15.61 8.49
C TYR A 148 -28.08 15.65 8.94
N HIS A 149 -28.90 14.67 8.48
CA HIS A 149 -30.30 14.59 8.89
C HIS A 149 -30.44 14.26 10.37
N ALA A 150 -29.66 13.32 10.91
CA ALA A 150 -29.63 12.97 12.32
C ALA A 150 -29.29 14.19 13.21
N VAL A 151 -28.24 14.92 12.82
CA VAL A 151 -27.86 16.19 13.51
C VAL A 151 -29.01 17.20 13.53
N ARG A 152 -29.72 17.34 12.42
CA ARG A 152 -30.85 18.29 12.35
C ARG A 152 -32.06 17.86 13.18
N ARG A 153 -32.22 16.58 13.45
CA ARG A 153 -33.24 16.05 14.38
C ARG A 153 -32.84 16.23 15.85
N GLY A 154 -31.57 16.61 16.12
CA GLY A 154 -31.05 16.79 17.46
C GLY A 154 -30.67 15.49 18.16
N GLU A 155 -30.36 14.47 17.40
CA GLU A 155 -29.93 13.15 17.87
C GLU A 155 -28.57 13.21 18.58
N ASP A 156 -28.31 12.26 19.47
CA ASP A 156 -27.04 12.13 20.15
C ASP A 156 -25.95 11.54 19.24
N PHE A 157 -24.70 11.50 19.71
CA PHE A 157 -23.56 11.01 18.89
C PHE A 157 -23.69 9.55 18.47
N THR A 158 -24.29 8.71 19.31
CA THR A 158 -24.51 7.28 19.01
C THR A 158 -25.55 7.14 17.91
N GLU A 159 -26.63 7.91 17.99
CA GLU A 159 -27.69 7.94 16.98
C GLU A 159 -27.17 8.52 15.66
N ILE A 160 -26.40 9.64 15.70
CA ILE A 160 -25.76 10.22 14.49
C ILE A 160 -24.88 9.20 13.78
N LEU A 161 -24.02 8.48 14.50
CA LEU A 161 -23.16 7.44 13.89
C LEU A 161 -23.97 6.25 13.38
N THR A 162 -25.01 5.85 14.10
CA THR A 162 -25.89 4.74 13.69
C THR A 162 -26.61 5.06 12.39
N GLU A 163 -27.20 6.26 12.27
CA GLU A 163 -27.88 6.73 11.07
C GLU A 163 -26.88 6.91 9.90
N ALA A 164 -25.69 7.42 10.17
CA ALA A 164 -24.62 7.53 9.19
C ALA A 164 -24.23 6.15 8.62
N ILE A 165 -24.08 5.14 9.49
CA ILE A 165 -23.81 3.75 9.09
C ILE A 165 -24.97 3.18 8.26
N ALA A 166 -26.22 3.43 8.66
CA ALA A 166 -27.40 2.96 7.93
C ALA A 166 -27.47 3.58 6.52
N GLY A 167 -27.20 4.89 6.41
CA GLY A 167 -27.10 5.58 5.13
C GLY A 167 -26.00 5.04 4.23
N GLY A 168 -24.83 4.79 4.82
CA GLY A 168 -23.71 4.17 4.11
C GLY A 168 -24.03 2.76 3.61
N LYS A 169 -24.62 1.90 4.44
CA LYS A 169 -25.05 0.54 4.05
C LYS A 169 -26.07 0.56 2.92
N LYS A 170 -26.99 1.52 2.94
CA LYS A 170 -27.99 1.70 1.86
C LYS A 170 -27.31 2.02 0.53
N GLU A 171 -26.36 2.96 0.50
CA GLU A 171 -25.63 3.29 -0.73
C GLU A 171 -24.65 2.18 -1.12
N LEU A 172 -24.02 1.48 -0.16
CA LEU A 172 -23.17 0.33 -0.43
C LEU A 172 -23.93 -0.78 -1.18
N ALA A 173 -25.14 -1.12 -0.75
CA ALA A 173 -25.97 -2.12 -1.41
C ALA A 173 -26.32 -1.73 -2.86
N ARG A 174 -26.30 -0.43 -3.20
CA ARG A 174 -26.58 0.08 -4.54
C ARG A 174 -25.34 0.12 -5.45
N THR A 175 -24.13 -0.05 -4.92
CA THR A 175 -22.89 0.06 -5.70
C THR A 175 -22.85 -0.89 -6.91
N PRO A 176 -23.38 -2.15 -6.87
CA PRO A 176 -23.44 -3.01 -8.05
C PRO A 176 -24.39 -2.51 -9.15
N GLU A 177 -25.41 -1.69 -8.80
CA GLU A 177 -26.31 -1.10 -9.79
C GLU A 177 -25.64 0.07 -10.55
N LEU A 178 -24.69 0.75 -9.89
CA LEU A 178 -24.01 1.93 -10.39
C LEU A 178 -22.71 1.59 -11.15
N LEU A 179 -22.07 0.46 -10.82
CA LEU A 179 -20.78 0.06 -11.41
C LEU A 179 -20.85 -1.34 -12.00
N PRO A 180 -20.83 -1.47 -13.34
CA PRO A 180 -20.99 -2.76 -14.03
C PRO A 180 -20.01 -3.86 -13.61
N ALA A 181 -18.76 -3.50 -13.24
CA ALA A 181 -17.76 -4.44 -12.78
C ALA A 181 -18.19 -5.14 -11.46
N LEU A 182 -18.78 -4.40 -10.53
CA LEU A 182 -19.29 -4.93 -9.26
C LEU A 182 -20.50 -5.83 -9.49
N LYS A 183 -21.38 -5.42 -10.42
CA LYS A 183 -22.56 -6.21 -10.79
C LYS A 183 -22.16 -7.54 -11.42
N ALA A 184 -21.18 -7.54 -12.32
CA ALA A 184 -20.67 -8.74 -12.97
C ALA A 184 -20.01 -9.71 -11.97
N ALA A 185 -19.33 -9.18 -10.95
CA ALA A 185 -18.68 -9.97 -9.90
C ALA A 185 -19.65 -10.37 -8.76
N GLY A 186 -20.86 -9.82 -8.71
CA GLY A 186 -21.84 -10.11 -7.66
C GLY A 186 -21.43 -9.60 -6.28
N VAL A 187 -20.59 -8.54 -6.21
CA VAL A 187 -20.05 -7.98 -4.97
C VAL A 187 -20.36 -6.48 -4.83
N VAL A 188 -20.28 -5.97 -3.63
CA VAL A 188 -20.34 -4.53 -3.34
C VAL A 188 -18.95 -3.90 -3.43
N ASP A 189 -18.88 -2.55 -3.41
CA ASP A 189 -17.59 -1.85 -3.44
C ASP A 189 -16.76 -2.10 -2.17
N ALA A 190 -15.55 -2.61 -2.35
CA ALA A 190 -14.62 -2.93 -1.25
C ALA A 190 -14.26 -1.70 -0.40
N GLY A 191 -13.97 -0.57 -1.04
CA GLY A 191 -13.65 0.69 -0.36
C GLY A 191 -14.84 1.22 0.46
N GLY A 192 -16.05 1.13 -0.10
CA GLY A 192 -17.29 1.47 0.60
C GLY A 192 -17.55 0.56 1.80
N GLN A 193 -17.33 -0.75 1.66
CA GLN A 193 -17.40 -1.69 2.78
C GLN A 193 -16.39 -1.33 3.86
N GLY A 194 -15.16 -0.99 3.49
CA GLY A 194 -14.14 -0.52 4.41
C GLY A 194 -14.56 0.72 5.19
N LEU A 195 -15.26 1.66 4.55
CA LEU A 195 -15.77 2.86 5.21
C LEU A 195 -16.88 2.54 6.23
N ILE A 196 -17.71 1.53 5.97
CA ILE A 196 -18.69 1.02 6.94
C ILE A 196 -17.98 0.39 8.15
N VAL A 197 -16.94 -0.42 7.92
CA VAL A 197 -16.12 -1.01 8.99
C VAL A 197 -15.46 0.08 9.84
N PHE A 198 -14.93 1.13 9.22
CA PHE A 198 -14.38 2.30 9.90
C PHE A 198 -15.38 2.95 10.85
N LEU A 199 -16.59 3.27 10.38
CA LEU A 199 -17.61 3.93 11.21
C LEU A 199 -18.15 3.01 12.31
N GLN A 200 -18.29 1.70 12.02
CA GLN A 200 -18.70 0.72 13.01
C GLN A 200 -17.68 0.64 14.16
N GLY A 201 -16.38 0.66 13.80
CA GLY A 201 -15.29 0.74 14.76
C GLY A 201 -15.31 2.03 15.58
N CYS A 202 -15.56 3.17 14.92
CA CYS A 202 -15.74 4.45 15.63
C CYS A 202 -16.87 4.40 16.65
N LEU A 203 -18.02 3.84 16.26
CA LEU A 203 -19.17 3.69 17.17
C LEU A 203 -18.83 2.77 18.36
N ASN A 204 -18.18 1.63 18.10
CA ASN A 204 -17.76 0.72 19.15
C ASN A 204 -16.77 1.38 20.11
N GLY A 205 -15.79 2.12 19.59
CA GLY A 205 -14.83 2.89 20.40
C GLY A 205 -15.48 3.96 21.25
N LEU A 206 -16.47 4.69 20.72
CA LEU A 206 -17.26 5.67 21.49
C LEU A 206 -18.06 5.02 22.62
N LEU A 207 -18.57 3.80 22.39
CA LEU A 207 -19.31 3.02 23.39
C LEU A 207 -18.42 2.26 24.38
N GLY A 208 -17.08 2.35 24.25
CA GLY A 208 -16.12 1.59 25.06
C GLY A 208 -16.16 0.08 24.81
N LYS A 209 -16.66 -0.34 23.62
CA LYS A 209 -16.70 -1.75 23.20
C LYS A 209 -15.51 -2.04 22.27
N ASN A 210 -14.84 -3.17 22.49
CA ASN A 210 -13.74 -3.64 21.62
C ASN A 210 -12.68 -2.54 21.34
N LEU A 211 -12.38 -1.71 22.32
CA LEU A 211 -11.10 -1.01 22.30
C LEU A 211 -10.04 -2.12 22.32
N PRO A 212 -8.93 -2.01 21.58
CA PRO A 212 -7.78 -2.83 21.86
C PRO A 212 -7.56 -2.65 23.37
N GLU A 213 -7.70 -3.72 24.18
CA GLU A 213 -7.09 -3.72 25.50
C GLU A 213 -5.67 -3.23 25.25
N GLU A 214 -5.13 -2.40 26.16
CA GLU A 214 -3.71 -2.10 26.14
C GLU A 214 -3.04 -3.48 26.19
N ASP A 215 -2.79 -4.02 25.01
CA ASP A 215 -2.16 -5.30 24.89
C ASP A 215 -0.74 -5.05 25.36
N GLU A 216 -0.48 -5.39 26.61
CA GLU A 216 0.89 -5.56 27.11
C GLU A 216 1.67 -6.55 26.22
N GLN A 217 1.02 -7.18 25.24
CA GLN A 217 1.58 -8.03 24.19
C GLN A 217 2.07 -7.26 22.94
N HIS A 218 1.78 -5.97 22.77
CA HIS A 218 2.70 -5.10 22.09
C HIS A 218 3.88 -4.90 23.05
N ILE A 219 4.83 -5.85 23.03
CA ILE A 219 6.19 -5.56 23.47
C ILE A 219 6.49 -4.24 22.79
N PRO A 220 6.64 -3.12 23.53
CA PRO A 220 6.98 -1.87 22.90
C PRO A 220 8.17 -2.22 22.03
N VAL A 221 8.09 -1.96 20.73
CA VAL A 221 9.29 -1.71 19.97
C VAL A 221 9.88 -0.53 20.74
N ASN A 222 10.64 -0.89 21.77
CA ASN A 222 11.41 0.07 22.53
C ASN A 222 11.96 0.98 21.48
N LYS A 223 11.80 2.29 21.71
CA LYS A 223 12.70 3.25 21.12
C LYS A 223 14.06 2.55 21.10
N ILE A 224 14.38 1.95 19.97
CA ILE A 224 15.75 1.74 19.61
C ILE A 224 16.17 3.19 19.46
N ALA A 225 16.60 3.76 20.59
CA ALA A 225 17.47 4.90 20.57
C ALA A 225 18.41 4.56 19.44
N ALA A 226 18.52 5.46 18.46
CA ALA A 226 19.46 5.31 17.37
C ALA A 226 20.76 4.84 18.01
N LEU A 227 20.97 3.52 17.98
CA LEU A 227 22.26 2.95 18.34
C LEU A 227 23.21 3.55 17.32
N PRO A 228 24.37 4.03 17.73
CA PRO A 228 25.40 4.48 16.81
C PRO A 228 25.54 3.37 15.80
N ALA A 229 25.72 3.74 14.51
CA ALA A 229 25.89 2.82 13.40
C ALA A 229 26.98 1.80 13.77
N GLU A 230 26.57 0.68 14.35
CA GLU A 230 27.44 -0.47 14.49
C GLU A 230 27.68 -0.97 13.07
N GLU A 231 28.92 -1.18 12.72
CA GLU A 231 29.33 -1.88 11.51
C GLU A 231 28.47 -3.15 11.41
N VAL A 232 27.69 -3.25 10.34
CA VAL A 232 26.84 -4.44 10.13
C VAL A 232 27.78 -5.63 10.03
N ASP A 233 27.66 -6.53 10.99
CA ASP A 233 28.42 -7.78 10.99
C ASP A 233 27.93 -8.67 9.84
N LEU A 234 28.58 -8.55 8.69
CA LEU A 234 28.32 -9.34 7.50
C LEU A 234 28.57 -10.84 7.71
N THR A 235 29.04 -11.27 8.88
CA THR A 235 29.20 -12.70 9.20
C THR A 235 27.86 -13.38 9.48
N ASN A 236 26.80 -12.60 9.85
CA ASN A 236 25.46 -13.10 10.13
C ASN A 236 24.39 -12.33 9.33
N PRO A 237 24.31 -12.52 8.01
CA PRO A 237 23.55 -11.65 7.12
C PRO A 237 22.03 -11.84 7.18
N TYR A 238 21.52 -12.88 7.86
CA TYR A 238 20.09 -13.17 7.90
C TYR A 238 19.47 -12.77 9.25
N CYS A 239 18.56 -11.78 9.23
CA CYS A 239 17.65 -11.53 10.33
C CYS A 239 16.55 -12.58 10.32
N THR A 240 16.49 -13.42 11.36
CA THR A 240 15.55 -14.53 11.46
C THR A 240 14.66 -14.33 12.67
N GLU A 241 13.36 -14.22 12.43
CA GLU A 241 12.32 -14.09 13.46
C GLU A 241 11.33 -15.24 13.37
N PHE A 242 10.86 -15.75 14.51
CA PHE A 242 9.82 -16.77 14.56
C PHE A 242 9.20 -16.87 15.96
N ILE A 243 8.06 -17.54 16.02
CA ILE A 243 7.36 -17.86 17.26
C ILE A 243 7.31 -19.38 17.42
N VAL A 244 7.67 -19.87 18.60
CA VAL A 244 7.48 -21.27 19.01
C VAL A 244 6.24 -21.33 19.91
N LYS A 245 5.25 -22.17 19.59
CA LYS A 245 4.06 -22.41 20.40
C LYS A 245 4.04 -23.84 20.93
N ASN A 246 3.22 -24.06 21.97
CA ASN A 246 3.11 -25.35 22.67
C ASN A 246 4.47 -25.81 23.23
N THR A 247 5.21 -24.90 23.84
CA THR A 247 6.54 -25.14 24.38
C THR A 247 6.57 -24.95 25.88
N ALA A 248 7.37 -25.77 26.57
CA ALA A 248 7.68 -25.60 27.99
C ALA A 248 9.14 -25.16 28.22
N VAL A 249 9.83 -24.76 27.13
CA VAL A 249 11.23 -24.35 27.22
C VAL A 249 11.33 -22.93 27.78
N ASP A 250 12.25 -22.72 28.71
CA ASP A 250 12.52 -21.40 29.27
C ASP A 250 13.46 -20.59 28.40
N ASP A 251 13.47 -19.25 28.61
CA ASP A 251 14.25 -18.32 27.83
C ASP A 251 15.77 -18.55 27.94
N LYS A 252 16.24 -19.08 29.09
CA LYS A 252 17.66 -19.37 29.31
C LYS A 252 18.13 -20.53 28.45
N THR A 253 17.32 -21.57 28.36
CA THR A 253 17.58 -22.75 27.52
C THR A 253 17.62 -22.35 26.04
N VAL A 254 16.64 -21.55 25.59
CA VAL A 254 16.60 -21.04 24.22
C VAL A 254 17.82 -20.18 23.91
N ARG A 255 18.18 -19.25 24.79
CA ARG A 255 19.37 -18.39 24.63
C ARG A 255 20.65 -19.22 24.57
N ALA A 256 20.81 -20.19 25.45
CA ALA A 256 22.00 -21.03 25.48
C ALA A 256 22.18 -21.84 24.19
N ALA A 257 21.07 -22.35 23.63
CA ALA A 257 21.09 -23.16 22.42
C ALA A 257 21.32 -22.31 21.14
N LEU A 258 20.75 -21.10 21.08
CA LEU A 258 20.83 -20.25 19.88
C LEU A 258 22.03 -19.29 19.87
N ALA A 259 22.61 -18.96 21.01
CA ALA A 259 23.78 -18.06 21.09
C ALA A 259 24.97 -18.50 20.21
N PRO A 260 25.28 -19.79 20.04
CA PRO A 260 26.33 -20.23 19.13
C PRO A 260 25.99 -20.10 17.64
N LEU A 261 24.71 -19.92 17.30
CA LEU A 261 24.20 -19.94 15.92
C LEU A 261 24.10 -18.54 15.30
N GLY A 262 24.36 -17.47 16.11
CA GLY A 262 24.28 -16.12 15.61
C GLY A 262 24.51 -15.07 16.68
N ASN A 263 24.25 -13.81 16.32
CA ASN A 263 24.34 -12.66 17.23
C ASN A 263 22.99 -11.91 17.28
N SER A 264 22.95 -10.78 18.01
CA SER A 264 21.72 -9.97 18.20
C SER A 264 20.52 -10.77 18.65
N LEU A 265 20.75 -11.83 19.45
CA LEU A 265 19.73 -12.75 19.91
C LEU A 265 18.81 -12.11 20.94
N ILE A 266 17.53 -11.99 20.60
CA ILE A 266 16.46 -11.56 21.49
C ILE A 266 15.50 -12.74 21.67
N VAL A 267 15.23 -13.12 22.92
CA VAL A 267 14.28 -14.17 23.27
C VAL A 267 13.27 -13.59 24.26
N ALA A 268 12.00 -13.74 23.97
CA ALA A 268 10.89 -13.41 24.86
C ALA A 268 10.02 -14.66 25.04
N ALA A 269 10.00 -15.19 26.26
CA ALA A 269 9.18 -16.35 26.63
C ALA A 269 8.02 -15.91 27.52
N MET A 270 6.80 -16.37 27.23
CA MET A 270 5.60 -16.15 28.03
C MET A 270 4.67 -17.35 27.90
N ASP A 271 4.33 -17.96 29.03
CA ASP A 271 3.52 -19.18 29.13
C ASP A 271 4.04 -20.32 28.22
N ASP A 272 3.27 -20.72 27.21
CA ASP A 272 3.61 -21.79 26.26
C ASP A 272 4.11 -21.23 24.89
N VAL A 273 4.51 -19.94 24.84
CA VAL A 273 4.95 -19.24 23.64
C VAL A 273 6.33 -18.63 23.84
N VAL A 274 7.22 -18.83 22.86
CA VAL A 274 8.54 -18.18 22.81
C VAL A 274 8.70 -17.46 21.49
N LYS A 275 8.96 -16.15 21.52
CA LYS A 275 9.36 -15.37 20.36
C LYS A 275 10.88 -15.22 20.32
N VAL A 276 11.46 -15.46 19.15
CA VAL A 276 12.89 -15.37 18.90
C VAL A 276 13.16 -14.40 17.76
N HIS A 277 14.20 -13.59 17.94
CA HIS A 277 14.86 -12.80 16.90
C HIS A 277 16.37 -13.06 17.00
N ILE A 278 17.03 -13.38 15.90
CA ILE A 278 18.46 -13.67 15.83
C ILE A 278 19.03 -13.26 14.47
N HIS A 279 20.24 -12.69 14.46
CA HIS A 279 21.03 -12.54 13.24
C HIS A 279 21.95 -13.74 13.09
N THR A 280 21.87 -14.45 11.96
CA THR A 280 22.58 -15.71 11.74
C THR A 280 23.10 -15.83 10.31
N ALA A 281 24.15 -16.62 10.13
CA ALA A 281 24.61 -17.06 8.80
C ALA A 281 23.82 -18.27 8.28
N ASN A 282 23.09 -18.99 9.16
CA ASN A 282 22.35 -20.21 8.82
C ASN A 282 20.97 -20.25 9.45
N PRO A 283 19.96 -19.59 8.86
CA PRO A 283 18.58 -19.63 9.37
C PRO A 283 18.02 -21.03 9.52
N GLY A 284 18.41 -21.96 8.62
CA GLY A 284 17.96 -23.34 8.67
C GLY A 284 18.39 -24.06 9.94
N ALA A 285 19.62 -23.85 10.42
CA ALA A 285 20.10 -24.43 11.67
C ALA A 285 19.32 -23.89 12.90
N VAL A 286 19.02 -22.60 12.90
CA VAL A 286 18.23 -21.94 13.95
C VAL A 286 16.82 -22.51 14.01
N LEU A 287 16.14 -22.62 12.86
CA LEU A 287 14.78 -23.17 12.79
C LEU A 287 14.75 -24.68 13.13
N GLN A 288 15.76 -25.44 12.72
CA GLN A 288 15.89 -26.86 13.07
C GLN A 288 16.00 -27.06 14.58
N GLN A 289 16.80 -26.22 15.26
CA GLN A 289 16.91 -26.23 16.71
C GLN A 289 15.58 -25.84 17.39
N ALA A 290 14.89 -24.87 16.83
CA ALA A 290 13.62 -24.39 17.38
C ALA A 290 12.48 -25.42 17.26
N LEU A 291 12.50 -26.28 16.23
CA LEU A 291 11.54 -27.38 16.06
C LEU A 291 11.59 -28.43 17.19
N GLU A 292 12.71 -28.54 17.90
CA GLU A 292 12.83 -29.42 19.05
C GLU A 292 12.00 -28.96 20.26
N TRP A 293 11.61 -27.68 20.29
CA TRP A 293 10.89 -27.08 21.41
C TRP A 293 9.38 -27.00 21.23
N GLY A 294 8.89 -26.99 20.01
CA GLY A 294 7.46 -26.88 19.71
C GLY A 294 7.15 -26.61 18.26
N THR A 295 5.97 -26.05 17.99
CA THR A 295 5.52 -25.72 16.64
C THR A 295 5.93 -24.31 16.25
N LEU A 296 6.50 -24.14 15.04
CA LEU A 296 6.95 -22.86 14.55
C LEU A 296 5.81 -22.10 13.85
N HIS A 297 5.72 -20.79 14.15
CA HIS A 297 4.75 -19.88 13.59
C HIS A 297 5.42 -18.55 13.24
N ASP A 298 4.81 -17.78 12.30
CA ASP A 298 5.21 -16.43 11.92
C ASP A 298 6.71 -16.33 11.59
N ILE A 299 7.21 -17.30 10.82
CA ILE A 299 8.61 -17.36 10.43
C ILE A 299 8.87 -16.25 9.40
N LYS A 300 9.86 -15.39 9.70
CA LYS A 300 10.34 -14.33 8.82
C LYS A 300 11.87 -14.42 8.74
N ILE A 301 12.40 -14.43 7.51
CA ILE A 301 13.83 -14.41 7.24
C ILE A 301 14.11 -13.30 6.25
N ASP A 302 14.86 -12.28 6.68
CA ASP A 302 15.27 -11.17 5.84
C ASP A 302 16.78 -11.24 5.64
N ASN A 303 17.25 -11.10 4.41
CA ASN A 303 18.66 -10.95 4.12
C ASN A 303 19.10 -9.50 4.34
N MET A 304 19.78 -9.24 5.46
CA MET A 304 20.24 -7.89 5.81
C MET A 304 21.37 -7.39 4.89
N ALA A 305 22.08 -8.29 4.21
CA ALA A 305 23.06 -7.90 3.20
C ALA A 305 22.36 -7.24 2.00
N GLU A 306 21.22 -7.78 1.56
CA GLU A 306 20.37 -7.15 0.55
C GLU A 306 19.73 -5.86 1.06
N GLN A 307 19.28 -5.83 2.33
CA GLN A 307 18.80 -4.60 2.97
C GLN A 307 19.93 -3.58 3.18
N HIS A 308 21.18 -4.05 3.32
CA HIS A 308 22.33 -3.18 3.51
C HIS A 308 22.85 -2.64 2.17
N GLU A 309 22.82 -3.39 1.10
CA GLU A 309 23.00 -2.85 -0.24
C GLU A 309 21.96 -1.76 -0.52
N HIS A 310 20.70 -1.96 -0.13
CA HIS A 310 19.67 -0.91 -0.15
C HIS A 310 19.89 0.21 0.89
N ARG A 311 20.55 -0.05 2.03
CA ARG A 311 20.87 0.97 3.06
C ARG A 311 22.22 1.66 2.84
N VAL A 312 23.17 1.03 2.21
CA VAL A 312 24.47 1.69 1.87
C VAL A 312 24.25 2.79 0.84
N PHE A 313 23.21 2.67 -0.01
CA PHE A 313 22.75 3.82 -0.80
C PHE A 313 21.99 4.88 0.03
N SER A 314 21.47 4.55 1.22
CA SER A 314 20.73 5.52 2.07
C SER A 314 21.43 5.90 3.37
N ALA A 315 22.42 5.17 3.89
CA ALA A 315 23.10 5.45 5.16
C ALA A 315 24.46 6.15 5.02
N ALA A 316 24.88 6.48 3.80
CA ALA A 316 26.05 7.34 3.59
C ALA A 316 25.79 8.83 3.88
N ALA A 317 24.69 9.20 4.52
CA ALA A 317 24.35 10.60 4.77
C ALA A 317 23.69 10.88 6.13
N VAL A 318 24.39 10.61 7.23
CA VAL A 318 24.33 11.49 8.39
C VAL A 318 25.59 12.34 8.41
N GLN A 319 25.85 12.97 7.30
CA GLN A 319 26.60 14.21 7.19
C GLN A 319 25.58 15.32 7.03
N GLN A 320 25.88 16.53 7.56
CA GLN A 320 25.11 17.74 7.30
C GLN A 320 24.66 17.74 5.83
N PRO A 321 23.39 18.08 5.52
CA PRO A 321 22.89 17.95 4.17
C PRO A 321 23.84 18.70 3.24
N ALA A 322 24.51 17.96 2.37
CA ALA A 322 25.31 18.54 1.30
C ALA A 322 24.38 19.47 0.51
N PRO A 323 24.83 20.62 0.04
CA PRO A 323 24.00 21.51 -0.75
C PRO A 323 23.41 20.69 -1.90
N LYS A 324 22.07 20.68 -2.00
CA LYS A 324 21.36 19.93 -3.04
C LYS A 324 21.83 20.40 -4.40
N LYS A 325 22.05 19.46 -5.32
CA LYS A 325 22.38 19.78 -6.72
C LYS A 325 21.26 20.59 -7.35
N GLU A 326 21.59 21.60 -8.13
CA GLU A 326 20.64 22.24 -9.01
C GLU A 326 20.24 21.24 -10.13
N GLY A 327 18.97 21.27 -10.52
CA GLY A 327 18.42 20.35 -11.51
C GLY A 327 17.25 19.52 -10.96
N THR A 328 16.80 18.59 -11.80
CA THR A 328 15.66 17.71 -11.50
C THR A 328 16.14 16.26 -11.48
N GLY A 329 15.91 15.56 -10.37
CA GLY A 329 16.12 14.12 -10.24
C GLY A 329 14.86 13.33 -10.53
N LEU A 330 15.02 12.03 -10.75
CA LEU A 330 13.93 11.08 -10.99
C LEU A 330 13.76 10.12 -9.81
N VAL A 331 12.52 9.95 -9.37
CA VAL A 331 12.12 8.93 -8.39
C VAL A 331 11.18 7.95 -9.07
N SER A 332 11.51 6.66 -9.06
CA SER A 332 10.68 5.63 -9.69
C SER A 332 10.26 4.57 -8.68
N VAL A 333 9.01 4.13 -8.78
CA VAL A 333 8.56 2.93 -8.06
C VAL A 333 8.88 1.71 -8.91
N ALA A 334 9.52 0.71 -8.32
CA ALA A 334 9.86 -0.54 -8.99
C ALA A 334 9.45 -1.75 -8.14
N ALA A 335 8.83 -2.73 -8.80
CA ALA A 335 8.47 -4.02 -8.23
C ALA A 335 9.46 -5.08 -8.74
N GLY A 336 10.43 -5.46 -7.93
CA GLY A 336 11.46 -6.42 -8.30
C GLY A 336 12.85 -5.78 -8.47
N SER A 337 13.87 -6.51 -8.06
CA SER A 337 15.26 -6.04 -8.06
C SER A 337 15.80 -5.81 -9.47
N GLY A 338 15.44 -6.66 -10.43
CA GLY A 338 15.85 -6.50 -11.82
C GLY A 338 15.27 -5.24 -12.47
N ILE A 339 13.96 -4.98 -12.28
CA ILE A 339 13.32 -3.74 -12.75
C ILE A 339 13.99 -2.53 -12.11
N ALA A 340 14.28 -2.56 -10.80
CA ALA A 340 14.97 -1.48 -10.11
C ALA A 340 16.34 -1.17 -10.73
N GLN A 341 17.14 -2.20 -11.01
CA GLN A 341 18.44 -2.05 -11.66
C GLN A 341 18.33 -1.46 -13.08
N ILE A 342 17.33 -1.89 -13.85
CA ILE A 342 17.08 -1.36 -15.19
C ILE A 342 16.74 0.14 -15.11
N MET A 343 15.87 0.54 -14.21
CA MET A 343 15.49 1.95 -14.04
C MET A 343 16.68 2.82 -13.60
N LEU A 344 17.51 2.33 -12.65
CA LEU A 344 18.75 3.01 -12.25
C LEU A 344 19.74 3.13 -13.40
N ALA A 345 19.92 2.08 -14.20
CA ALA A 345 20.80 2.10 -15.37
C ALA A 345 20.33 3.10 -16.45
N GLN A 346 19.04 3.39 -16.50
CA GLN A 346 18.46 4.39 -17.40
C GLN A 346 18.50 5.83 -16.85
N GLY A 347 19.03 6.04 -15.65
CA GLY A 347 19.21 7.38 -15.08
C GLY A 347 18.19 7.81 -14.06
N VAL A 348 17.42 6.89 -13.51
CA VAL A 348 16.61 7.16 -12.30
C VAL A 348 17.55 7.31 -11.11
N ASP A 349 17.34 8.32 -10.28
CA ASP A 349 18.21 8.64 -9.14
C ASP A 349 17.82 7.88 -7.88
N GLU A 350 16.52 7.68 -7.66
CA GLU A 350 15.98 7.07 -6.45
C GLU A 350 14.91 6.02 -6.78
N ILE A 351 15.04 4.84 -6.18
CA ILE A 351 14.05 3.77 -6.33
C ILE A 351 13.25 3.62 -5.02
N ILE A 352 11.95 3.62 -5.15
CA ILE A 352 11.03 3.23 -4.08
C ILE A 352 10.57 1.80 -4.38
N SER A 353 10.83 0.88 -3.45
CA SER A 353 10.37 -0.50 -3.59
C SER A 353 8.84 -0.55 -3.46
N GLY A 354 8.18 -1.12 -4.43
CA GLY A 354 6.73 -1.22 -4.42
C GLY A 354 6.21 -1.93 -5.65
N GLY A 355 5.00 -2.45 -5.57
CA GLY A 355 4.34 -3.16 -6.64
C GLY A 355 2.89 -3.38 -6.32
N GLN A 356 2.23 -4.31 -7.01
CA GLN A 356 0.79 -4.51 -6.90
C GLN A 356 0.30 -4.90 -5.51
N SER A 357 1.09 -5.64 -4.74
CA SER A 357 0.72 -6.06 -3.38
C SER A 357 1.37 -5.22 -2.28
N MET A 358 2.33 -4.35 -2.63
CA MET A 358 3.05 -3.49 -1.69
C MET A 358 3.03 -2.05 -2.20
N ASN A 359 1.90 -1.37 -2.02
CA ASN A 359 1.82 0.04 -2.33
C ASN A 359 2.65 0.82 -1.31
N PRO A 360 3.70 1.57 -1.71
CA PRO A 360 4.51 2.36 -0.81
C PRO A 360 3.65 3.44 -0.14
N PRO A 361 3.85 3.72 1.16
CA PRO A 361 3.20 4.84 1.82
C PRO A 361 3.72 6.17 1.28
N VAL A 362 2.93 7.22 1.41
CA VAL A 362 3.32 8.59 0.99
C VAL A 362 4.62 9.03 1.68
N GLU A 363 4.87 8.55 2.89
CA GLU A 363 6.09 8.82 3.66
C GLU A 363 7.36 8.39 2.93
N GLU A 364 7.36 7.27 2.22
CA GLU A 364 8.52 6.81 1.45
C GLU A 364 8.88 7.76 0.31
N PHE A 365 7.87 8.33 -0.39
CA PHE A 365 8.12 9.36 -1.39
C PHE A 365 8.70 10.63 -0.78
N VAL A 366 8.14 11.07 0.35
CA VAL A 366 8.65 12.26 1.07
C VAL A 366 10.09 12.02 1.50
N HIS A 367 10.38 10.85 2.08
CA HIS A 367 11.71 10.50 2.56
C HIS A 367 12.75 10.41 1.43
N ALA A 368 12.42 9.74 0.31
CA ALA A 368 13.29 9.64 -0.86
C ALA A 368 13.65 11.04 -1.40
N ILE A 369 12.66 11.94 -1.52
CA ILE A 369 12.86 13.29 -2.03
C ILE A 369 13.60 14.21 -1.04
N GLU A 370 13.31 14.09 0.26
CA GLU A 370 13.98 14.91 1.28
C GLU A 370 15.45 14.54 1.43
N ASN A 371 15.80 13.28 1.31
CA ASN A 371 17.18 12.79 1.43
C ASN A 371 17.92 12.72 0.08
N GLY A 372 17.22 12.79 -1.04
CA GLY A 372 17.80 12.73 -2.36
C GLY A 372 18.70 13.92 -2.71
N ALA A 373 19.54 13.73 -3.73
CA ALA A 373 20.63 14.65 -4.08
C ALA A 373 20.17 15.95 -4.75
N TYR A 374 18.97 15.98 -5.33
CA TYR A 374 18.49 17.14 -6.12
C TYR A 374 17.52 18.04 -5.37
N SER A 375 17.41 19.28 -5.82
CA SER A 375 16.44 20.25 -5.28
C SER A 375 15.02 20.01 -5.75
N LYS A 376 14.85 19.40 -6.93
CA LYS A 376 13.56 19.09 -7.56
C LYS A 376 13.51 17.62 -7.96
N TYR A 377 12.30 17.05 -8.02
CA TYR A 377 12.10 15.65 -8.41
C TYR A 377 10.83 15.45 -9.25
N ILE A 378 10.91 14.49 -10.18
CA ILE A 378 9.75 13.96 -10.90
C ILE A 378 9.55 12.51 -10.44
N ILE A 379 8.32 12.16 -10.02
CA ILE A 379 7.94 10.83 -9.55
C ILE A 379 7.32 10.03 -10.69
N LEU A 380 7.76 8.78 -10.86
CA LEU A 380 7.21 7.77 -11.76
C LEU A 380 6.57 6.64 -10.94
N PRO A 381 5.24 6.63 -10.75
CA PRO A 381 4.55 5.64 -9.92
C PRO A 381 4.56 4.22 -10.51
N ASN A 382 4.52 4.08 -11.84
CA ASN A 382 4.52 2.82 -12.61
C ASN A 382 3.42 1.81 -12.22
N ASN A 383 2.44 2.28 -11.46
CA ASN A 383 1.29 1.48 -11.05
C ASN A 383 0.10 2.41 -10.78
N LYS A 384 -1.07 2.03 -11.31
CA LYS A 384 -2.31 2.79 -11.18
C LYS A 384 -2.70 3.09 -9.73
N ASN A 385 -2.43 2.15 -8.81
CA ASN A 385 -2.78 2.28 -7.38
C ASN A 385 -1.85 3.24 -6.63
N ILE A 386 -0.70 3.57 -7.22
CA ILE A 386 0.33 4.41 -6.60
C ILE A 386 0.25 5.87 -7.06
N VAL A 387 -0.41 6.15 -8.20
CA VAL A 387 -0.53 7.51 -8.76
C VAL A 387 -1.08 8.52 -7.73
N LEU A 388 -2.09 8.14 -6.95
CA LEU A 388 -2.64 9.03 -5.91
C LEU A 388 -1.66 9.30 -4.76
N ALA A 389 -0.83 8.32 -4.41
CA ALA A 389 0.21 8.51 -3.40
C ALA A 389 1.30 9.48 -3.89
N ALA A 390 1.74 9.35 -5.15
CA ALA A 390 2.66 10.30 -5.78
C ALA A 390 2.07 11.73 -5.85
N GLN A 391 0.80 11.87 -6.23
CA GLN A 391 0.09 13.13 -6.21
C GLN A 391 0.01 13.74 -4.81
N GLN A 392 -0.19 12.91 -3.78
CA GLN A 392 -0.23 13.36 -2.40
C GLN A 392 1.17 13.83 -1.93
N ALA A 393 2.24 13.14 -2.31
CA ALA A 393 3.61 13.56 -2.04
C ALA A 393 3.91 14.93 -2.67
N GLN A 394 3.50 15.16 -3.93
CA GLN A 394 3.59 16.47 -4.57
C GLN A 394 2.86 17.56 -3.78
N LYS A 395 1.64 17.29 -3.31
CA LYS A 395 0.86 18.26 -2.51
C LYS A 395 1.53 18.61 -1.18
N LEU A 396 2.22 17.65 -0.56
CA LEU A 396 2.93 17.86 0.72
C LEU A 396 4.22 18.65 0.54
N LEU A 397 4.99 18.35 -0.49
CA LEU A 397 6.31 18.93 -0.73
C LEU A 397 6.28 20.21 -1.58
N GLY A 398 5.15 20.48 -2.25
CA GLY A 398 4.94 21.64 -3.11
C GLY A 398 5.26 21.37 -4.58
N ALA A 399 4.40 21.88 -5.48
CA ALA A 399 4.51 21.66 -6.93
C ALA A 399 5.74 22.29 -7.58
N ASN A 400 6.35 23.28 -6.93
CA ASN A 400 7.61 23.90 -7.37
C ASN A 400 8.85 23.02 -7.09
N ARG A 401 8.71 22.03 -6.23
CA ARG A 401 9.78 21.11 -5.83
C ARG A 401 9.58 19.69 -6.37
N VAL A 402 8.34 19.25 -6.48
CA VAL A 402 7.99 17.87 -6.87
C VAL A 402 6.89 17.88 -7.91
N SER A 403 7.09 17.12 -8.96
CA SER A 403 6.04 16.79 -9.92
C SER A 403 5.93 15.27 -10.10
N TYR A 404 4.98 14.79 -10.86
CA TYR A 404 4.85 13.39 -11.20
C TYR A 404 4.35 13.22 -12.63
N VAL A 405 4.75 12.12 -13.27
CA VAL A 405 4.18 11.63 -14.52
C VAL A 405 3.27 10.45 -14.16
N PRO A 406 1.99 10.44 -14.54
CA PRO A 406 1.02 9.45 -14.06
C PRO A 406 1.17 8.10 -14.79
N THR A 407 2.38 7.52 -14.74
CA THR A 407 2.68 6.20 -15.30
C THR A 407 1.94 5.10 -14.55
N ILE A 408 1.31 4.17 -15.26
CA ILE A 408 0.46 3.12 -14.68
C ILE A 408 1.00 1.70 -14.89
N ASN A 409 2.10 1.57 -15.63
CA ASN A 409 2.79 0.31 -15.88
C ASN A 409 4.28 0.56 -16.16
N LEU A 410 5.06 -0.51 -16.28
CA LEU A 410 6.51 -0.44 -16.48
C LEU A 410 6.88 0.20 -17.83
N ALA A 411 6.18 -0.14 -18.92
CA ALA A 411 6.47 0.41 -20.24
C ALA A 411 6.37 1.94 -20.24
N GLN A 412 5.31 2.48 -19.62
CA GLN A 412 5.14 3.92 -19.46
C GLN A 412 6.25 4.55 -18.62
N GLY A 413 6.71 3.86 -17.57
CA GLY A 413 7.83 4.31 -16.76
C GLY A 413 9.13 4.39 -17.53
N ILE A 414 9.46 3.36 -18.28
CA ILE A 414 10.66 3.29 -19.13
C ILE A 414 10.62 4.38 -20.21
N ALA A 415 9.54 4.49 -20.97
CA ALA A 415 9.38 5.50 -21.99
C ALA A 415 9.50 6.93 -21.41
N ALA A 416 8.93 7.16 -20.22
CA ALA A 416 9.06 8.44 -19.54
C ALA A 416 10.52 8.75 -19.18
N VAL A 417 11.29 7.79 -18.64
CA VAL A 417 12.71 7.98 -18.31
C VAL A 417 13.53 8.30 -19.56
N LEU A 418 13.30 7.61 -20.66
CA LEU A 418 13.99 7.85 -21.92
C LEU A 418 13.73 9.24 -22.52
N ALA A 419 12.59 9.83 -22.24
CA ALA A 419 12.22 11.18 -22.66
C ALA A 419 12.74 12.29 -21.74
N PHE A 420 13.38 11.93 -20.60
CA PHE A 420 13.92 12.91 -19.66
C PHE A 420 15.18 13.57 -20.20
N ASP A 421 15.23 14.90 -20.13
CA ASP A 421 16.40 15.71 -20.49
C ASP A 421 16.81 16.61 -19.31
N SER A 422 17.97 16.34 -18.73
CA SER A 422 18.49 17.08 -17.59
C SER A 422 18.77 18.56 -17.86
N SER A 423 18.81 18.98 -19.12
CA SER A 423 19.00 20.38 -19.54
C SER A 423 17.70 21.19 -19.55
N GLN A 424 16.55 20.52 -19.52
CA GLN A 424 15.22 21.16 -19.56
C GLN A 424 14.67 21.44 -18.16
N THR A 425 13.66 22.29 -18.09
CA THR A 425 12.92 22.58 -16.87
C THR A 425 12.10 21.35 -16.43
N MET A 426 11.72 21.30 -15.14
CA MET A 426 10.86 20.24 -14.63
C MET A 426 9.52 20.18 -15.38
N GLU A 427 8.94 21.30 -15.73
CA GLU A 427 7.67 21.42 -16.45
C GLU A 427 7.76 20.89 -17.88
N GLU A 428 8.82 21.23 -18.60
CA GLU A 428 9.09 20.72 -19.96
C GLU A 428 9.32 19.21 -19.93
N ASN A 429 10.10 18.71 -18.97
CA ASN A 429 10.32 17.29 -18.77
C ASN A 429 9.01 16.53 -18.47
N VAL A 430 8.17 17.05 -17.56
CA VAL A 430 6.87 16.41 -17.25
C VAL A 430 6.00 16.32 -18.50
N ALA A 431 5.99 17.33 -19.35
CA ALA A 431 5.23 17.31 -20.60
C ALA A 431 5.75 16.24 -21.57
N ALA A 432 7.06 16.26 -21.85
CA ALA A 432 7.71 15.31 -22.77
C ALA A 432 7.59 13.85 -22.27
N MET A 433 7.86 13.63 -20.97
CA MET A 433 7.75 12.32 -20.34
C MET A 433 6.30 11.79 -20.33
N THR A 434 5.32 12.68 -20.16
CA THR A 434 3.90 12.30 -20.21
C THR A 434 3.48 11.90 -21.62
N GLU A 435 3.93 12.61 -22.65
CA GLU A 435 3.67 12.27 -24.04
C GLU A 435 4.30 10.91 -24.40
N ALA A 436 5.57 10.68 -24.03
CA ALA A 436 6.25 9.42 -24.25
C ALA A 436 5.56 8.26 -23.51
N ALA A 437 5.15 8.46 -22.26
CA ALA A 437 4.42 7.45 -21.50
C ALA A 437 3.07 7.07 -22.14
N GLN A 438 2.38 8.01 -22.79
CA GLN A 438 1.09 7.75 -23.45
C GLN A 438 1.22 6.91 -24.72
N SER A 439 2.37 6.93 -25.38
CA SER A 439 2.64 6.14 -26.59
C SER A 439 3.19 4.74 -26.29
N ALA A 440 3.59 4.46 -25.04
CA ALA A 440 4.15 3.17 -24.65
C ALA A 440 3.05 2.14 -24.41
N HIS A 441 3.26 0.93 -24.91
CA HIS A 441 2.33 -0.19 -24.79
C HIS A 441 2.90 -1.29 -23.88
N CYS A 442 2.01 -1.89 -23.07
CA CYS A 442 2.38 -2.91 -22.10
C CYS A 442 1.40 -4.08 -22.10
N ALA A 443 1.90 -5.27 -22.40
CA ALA A 443 1.21 -6.51 -22.10
C ALA A 443 1.81 -7.15 -20.84
N ALA A 444 1.04 -8.00 -20.17
CA ALA A 444 1.52 -8.74 -19.01
C ALA A 444 0.78 -10.08 -18.89
N VAL A 445 1.40 -11.03 -18.20
CA VAL A 445 0.79 -12.29 -17.83
C VAL A 445 0.75 -12.39 -16.31
N SER A 446 -0.40 -12.81 -15.78
CA SER A 446 -0.59 -13.08 -14.35
C SER A 446 -1.33 -14.40 -14.17
N ILE A 447 -1.48 -14.87 -12.93
CA ILE A 447 -2.23 -16.11 -12.62
C ILE A 447 -3.52 -15.73 -11.89
N ALA A 448 -4.63 -16.32 -12.30
CA ALA A 448 -5.94 -16.10 -11.72
C ALA A 448 -6.00 -16.65 -10.28
N VAL A 449 -6.27 -15.77 -9.31
CA VAL A 449 -6.36 -16.15 -7.88
C VAL A 449 -7.74 -16.68 -7.48
N ARG A 450 -8.76 -16.51 -8.34
CA ARG A 450 -10.15 -16.96 -8.12
C ARG A 450 -10.89 -17.12 -9.44
N ASP A 451 -12.01 -17.87 -9.39
CA ASP A 451 -12.94 -17.94 -10.52
C ASP A 451 -13.64 -16.60 -10.70
N SER A 452 -13.80 -16.17 -11.95
CA SER A 452 -14.48 -14.91 -12.28
C SER A 452 -14.92 -14.90 -13.75
N VAL A 453 -15.72 -13.90 -14.13
CA VAL A 453 -16.06 -13.61 -15.54
C VAL A 453 -15.78 -12.13 -15.78
N VAL A 454 -14.85 -11.82 -16.66
CA VAL A 454 -14.45 -10.44 -16.99
C VAL A 454 -14.65 -10.21 -18.50
N GLY A 455 -15.49 -9.22 -18.85
CA GLY A 455 -15.77 -8.91 -20.26
C GLY A 455 -16.33 -10.07 -21.07
N GLY A 456 -17.02 -11.03 -20.43
CA GLY A 456 -17.54 -12.25 -21.06
C GLY A 456 -16.52 -13.40 -21.15
N LEU A 457 -15.28 -13.20 -20.72
CA LEU A 457 -14.25 -14.26 -20.64
C LEU A 457 -14.39 -15.00 -19.31
N PRO A 458 -14.62 -16.32 -19.30
CA PRO A 458 -14.54 -17.12 -18.10
C PRO A 458 -13.08 -17.25 -17.66
N ILE A 459 -12.82 -17.06 -16.38
CA ILE A 459 -11.50 -17.17 -15.76
C ILE A 459 -11.61 -18.20 -14.64
N ILE A 460 -10.79 -19.23 -14.69
CA ILE A 460 -10.73 -20.28 -13.68
C ILE A 460 -9.51 -20.03 -12.80
N LYS A 461 -9.63 -20.23 -11.50
CA LYS A 461 -8.52 -20.12 -10.56
C LYS A 461 -7.34 -21.01 -11.00
N GLY A 462 -6.17 -20.42 -11.10
CA GLY A 462 -4.94 -21.08 -11.54
C GLY A 462 -4.64 -20.95 -13.03
N ASP A 463 -5.60 -20.47 -13.86
CA ASP A 463 -5.33 -20.18 -15.26
C ASP A 463 -4.39 -18.97 -15.41
N TYR A 464 -3.64 -18.97 -16.50
CA TYR A 464 -2.89 -17.78 -16.89
C TYR A 464 -3.83 -16.77 -17.57
N ILE A 465 -3.72 -15.52 -17.17
CA ILE A 465 -4.47 -14.40 -17.74
C ILE A 465 -3.53 -13.44 -18.45
N GLY A 466 -3.85 -13.13 -19.70
CA GLY A 466 -3.16 -12.11 -20.47
C GLY A 466 -3.81 -10.75 -20.30
N LEU A 467 -2.98 -9.75 -19.98
CA LEU A 467 -3.41 -8.36 -19.81
C LEU A 467 -2.81 -7.48 -20.91
N LEU A 468 -3.57 -6.48 -21.34
CA LEU A 468 -3.11 -5.38 -22.20
C LEU A 468 -3.55 -4.08 -21.54
N GLU A 469 -2.62 -3.16 -21.30
CA GLU A 469 -2.86 -1.90 -20.57
C GLU A 469 -3.64 -2.12 -19.26
N ASN A 470 -3.22 -3.12 -18.47
CA ASN A 470 -3.85 -3.54 -17.22
C ASN A 470 -5.33 -4.03 -17.35
N LYS A 471 -5.77 -4.37 -18.54
CA LYS A 471 -7.10 -4.99 -18.79
C LYS A 471 -6.92 -6.44 -19.20
N ILE A 472 -7.67 -7.35 -18.60
CA ILE A 472 -7.69 -8.77 -19.00
C ILE A 472 -8.28 -8.86 -20.42
N VAL A 473 -7.51 -9.44 -21.33
CA VAL A 473 -7.89 -9.56 -22.76
C VAL A 473 -7.95 -11.00 -23.25
N CYS A 474 -7.33 -11.93 -22.53
CA CYS A 474 -7.39 -13.35 -22.84
C CYS A 474 -7.11 -14.20 -21.59
N THR A 475 -7.41 -15.50 -21.70
CA THR A 475 -7.00 -16.55 -20.75
C THR A 475 -6.24 -17.61 -21.53
N GLY A 476 -5.33 -18.31 -20.88
CA GLY A 476 -4.58 -19.40 -21.46
C GLY A 476 -4.32 -20.50 -20.44
N SER A 477 -4.19 -21.73 -20.94
CA SER A 477 -3.83 -22.90 -20.14
C SER A 477 -2.34 -22.90 -19.70
N GLY A 478 -1.54 -22.00 -20.26
CA GLY A 478 -0.12 -21.84 -19.98
C GLY A 478 0.40 -20.43 -20.25
N LEU A 479 1.64 -20.19 -19.77
CA LEU A 479 2.33 -18.90 -19.88
C LEU A 479 2.40 -18.39 -21.33
N ASN A 480 2.86 -19.25 -22.26
CA ASN A 480 3.06 -18.89 -23.67
C ASN A 480 1.74 -18.51 -24.35
N GLU A 481 0.67 -19.26 -24.10
CA GLU A 481 -0.64 -18.99 -24.68
C GLU A 481 -1.20 -17.64 -24.22
N ALA A 482 -1.08 -17.34 -22.93
CA ALA A 482 -1.51 -16.07 -22.39
C ALA A 482 -0.66 -14.89 -22.89
N ALA A 483 0.66 -15.05 -23.02
CA ALA A 483 1.56 -14.03 -23.55
C ALA A 483 1.27 -13.73 -25.03
N VAL A 484 1.16 -14.78 -25.87
CA VAL A 484 0.81 -14.66 -27.29
C VAL A 484 -0.57 -14.02 -27.46
N GLY A 485 -1.56 -14.46 -26.68
CA GLY A 485 -2.91 -13.90 -26.71
C GLY A 485 -2.96 -12.42 -26.35
N ALA A 486 -2.20 -11.99 -25.35
CA ALA A 486 -2.12 -10.59 -24.95
C ALA A 486 -1.48 -9.71 -26.02
N VAL A 487 -0.31 -10.12 -26.58
CA VAL A 487 0.40 -9.39 -27.63
C VAL A 487 -0.42 -9.36 -28.92
N GLN A 488 -1.07 -10.47 -29.30
CA GLN A 488 -1.94 -10.51 -30.49
C GLN A 488 -3.08 -9.48 -30.41
N LYS A 489 -3.61 -9.22 -29.22
CA LYS A 489 -4.65 -8.18 -29.01
C LYS A 489 -4.11 -6.76 -29.15
N ALA A 490 -2.82 -6.57 -28.89
CA ALA A 490 -2.12 -5.29 -29.08
C ALA A 490 -1.74 -5.03 -30.55
N GLY A 491 -1.67 -6.09 -31.37
CA GLY A 491 -1.19 -6.05 -32.76
C GLY A 491 0.10 -6.85 -32.91
N THR A 492 0.60 -6.95 -34.18
CA THR A 492 1.76 -7.77 -34.53
C THR A 492 2.86 -7.00 -35.25
N HIS A 493 2.73 -5.67 -35.35
CA HIS A 493 3.65 -4.80 -36.08
C HIS A 493 4.50 -3.96 -35.10
N TRP A 494 5.27 -4.65 -34.29
CA TRP A 494 6.21 -4.06 -33.31
C TRP A 494 7.65 -4.18 -33.84
N GLU A 495 8.49 -3.22 -33.47
CA GLU A 495 9.92 -3.25 -33.78
C GLU A 495 10.73 -3.92 -32.67
N LEU A 496 10.32 -3.74 -31.40
CA LEU A 496 10.98 -4.31 -30.23
C LEU A 496 9.94 -4.85 -29.22
N LEU A 497 10.18 -6.05 -28.74
CA LEU A 497 9.50 -6.64 -27.60
C LEU A 497 10.52 -6.93 -26.50
N THR A 498 10.34 -6.34 -25.32
CA THR A 498 11.19 -6.69 -24.18
C THR A 498 10.36 -7.42 -23.13
N LEU A 499 10.72 -8.65 -22.83
CA LEU A 499 10.11 -9.51 -21.83
C LEU A 499 10.88 -9.39 -20.52
N TYR A 500 10.18 -8.98 -19.47
CA TYR A 500 10.72 -8.97 -18.10
C TYR A 500 10.11 -10.13 -17.34
N TYR A 501 10.94 -11.16 -17.00
CA TYR A 501 10.43 -12.31 -16.26
C TYR A 501 10.48 -12.09 -14.75
N GLY A 502 9.42 -12.55 -14.08
CA GLY A 502 9.21 -12.42 -12.65
C GLY A 502 9.90 -13.52 -11.83
N SER A 503 9.77 -13.41 -10.50
CA SER A 503 10.32 -14.38 -9.54
C SER A 503 9.69 -15.77 -9.61
N ASP A 504 8.50 -15.89 -10.25
CA ASP A 504 7.69 -17.11 -10.25
C ASP A 504 7.97 -18.02 -11.45
N ILE A 505 8.83 -17.60 -12.39
CA ILE A 505 9.23 -18.38 -13.56
C ILE A 505 10.75 -18.34 -13.76
N THR A 506 11.25 -19.31 -14.49
CA THR A 506 12.65 -19.39 -14.88
C THR A 506 12.94 -18.64 -16.19
N GLU A 507 14.21 -18.29 -16.42
CA GLU A 507 14.66 -17.72 -17.69
C GLU A 507 14.30 -18.61 -18.89
N ASN A 508 14.41 -19.93 -18.77
CA ASN A 508 14.05 -20.87 -19.84
C ASN A 508 12.56 -20.80 -20.22
N GLU A 509 11.67 -20.61 -19.26
CA GLU A 509 10.24 -20.42 -19.51
C GLU A 509 9.98 -19.08 -20.22
N ALA A 510 10.67 -18.02 -19.83
CA ALA A 510 10.60 -16.73 -20.50
C ALA A 510 11.15 -16.79 -21.94
N GLN A 511 12.26 -17.49 -22.17
CA GLN A 511 12.82 -17.74 -23.52
C GLN A 511 11.86 -18.55 -24.39
N SER A 512 11.13 -19.51 -23.80
CA SER A 512 10.08 -20.25 -24.52
C SER A 512 8.95 -19.32 -24.97
N ALA A 513 8.52 -18.40 -24.13
CA ALA A 513 7.50 -17.42 -24.50
C ALA A 513 8.02 -16.44 -25.57
N ALA A 514 9.28 -16.00 -25.47
CA ALA A 514 9.93 -15.15 -26.46
C ALA A 514 9.93 -15.80 -27.84
N ALA A 515 10.30 -17.09 -27.93
CA ALA A 515 10.32 -17.83 -29.19
C ALA A 515 8.92 -17.93 -29.84
N GLU A 516 7.83 -17.98 -29.07
CA GLU A 516 6.48 -17.94 -29.63
C GLU A 516 6.10 -16.52 -30.09
N LEU A 517 6.56 -15.49 -29.40
CA LEU A 517 6.32 -14.08 -29.78
C LEU A 517 7.14 -13.68 -31.03
N GLU A 518 8.35 -14.21 -31.23
CA GLU A 518 9.11 -14.06 -32.48
C GLU A 518 8.35 -14.61 -33.69
N LYS A 519 7.65 -15.73 -33.52
CA LYS A 519 6.79 -16.30 -34.58
C LYS A 519 5.56 -15.44 -34.85
N LEU A 520 4.99 -14.82 -33.80
CA LEU A 520 3.84 -13.95 -33.92
C LEU A 520 4.18 -12.61 -34.56
N CYS A 521 5.37 -12.05 -34.23
CA CYS A 521 5.87 -10.76 -34.69
C CYS A 521 7.20 -10.91 -35.43
N PRO A 522 7.22 -11.46 -36.65
CA PRO A 522 8.44 -11.90 -37.34
C PRO A 522 9.39 -10.75 -37.76
N GLY A 523 8.97 -9.50 -37.54
CA GLY A 523 9.81 -8.31 -37.79
C GLY A 523 10.37 -7.66 -36.55
N ALA A 524 9.98 -8.13 -35.37
CA ALA A 524 10.39 -7.54 -34.10
C ALA A 524 11.67 -8.19 -33.56
N GLU A 525 12.53 -7.38 -32.95
CA GLU A 525 13.56 -7.88 -32.05
C GLU A 525 12.90 -8.27 -30.71
N VAL A 526 13.24 -9.44 -30.17
CA VAL A 526 12.71 -9.91 -28.90
C VAL A 526 13.85 -10.07 -27.89
N GLN A 527 13.74 -9.37 -26.77
CA GLN A 527 14.71 -9.40 -25.68
C GLN A 527 14.09 -9.99 -24.42
N VAL A 528 14.87 -10.74 -23.64
CA VAL A 528 14.45 -11.30 -22.35
C VAL A 528 15.38 -10.78 -21.26
N LEU A 529 14.82 -10.16 -20.24
CA LEU A 529 15.52 -9.57 -19.11
C LEU A 529 14.94 -10.07 -17.79
N GLU A 530 15.78 -10.20 -16.77
CA GLU A 530 15.32 -10.49 -15.43
C GLU A 530 14.68 -9.23 -14.81
N GLY A 531 13.40 -9.31 -14.48
CA GLY A 531 12.69 -8.26 -13.75
C GLY A 531 12.57 -8.57 -12.27
N ALA A 532 12.55 -9.86 -11.92
CA ALA A 532 12.34 -10.38 -10.55
C ALA A 532 11.10 -9.80 -9.86
N GLN A 533 10.09 -9.37 -10.64
CA GLN A 533 8.84 -8.84 -10.10
C GLN A 533 7.94 -9.99 -9.58
N PRO A 534 7.19 -9.76 -8.47
CA PRO A 534 6.17 -10.69 -8.00
C PRO A 534 4.88 -10.56 -8.81
N LEU A 535 4.00 -11.55 -8.77
CA LEU A 535 2.62 -11.56 -9.30
C LEU A 535 2.49 -11.55 -10.83
N TYR A 536 3.48 -11.10 -11.53
CA TYR A 536 3.52 -11.11 -13.00
C TYR A 536 4.65 -12.01 -13.47
N PRO A 537 4.36 -13.28 -13.83
CA PRO A 537 5.33 -14.13 -14.50
C PRO A 537 6.03 -13.44 -15.68
N LEU A 538 5.28 -12.64 -16.47
CA LEU A 538 5.85 -11.83 -17.55
C LEU A 538 5.23 -10.43 -17.58
N ILE A 539 6.08 -9.42 -17.80
CA ILE A 539 5.72 -8.09 -18.28
C ILE A 539 6.38 -7.92 -19.64
N ILE A 540 5.66 -7.40 -20.63
CA ILE A 540 6.13 -7.26 -22.01
C ILE A 540 5.91 -5.82 -22.44
N THR A 541 7.01 -5.10 -22.72
CA THR A 541 6.91 -3.78 -23.36
C THR A 541 6.89 -3.97 -24.87
N LEU A 542 6.07 -3.16 -25.55
CA LEU A 542 5.82 -3.23 -26.99
C LEU A 542 6.16 -1.87 -27.60
N GLU A 543 7.14 -1.83 -28.50
CA GLU A 543 7.69 -0.62 -29.11
C GLU A 543 7.74 -0.71 -30.64
#